data_e5e0db132852badc0a77b684ae6a1511
#
_entry.id   e5e0db132852badc0a77b684ae6a1511
#
_cell.length_a   1.000
_cell.length_b   1.000
_cell.length_c   1.000
_cell.angle_alpha   90.00
_cell.angle_beta   90.00
_cell.angle_gamma   90.00
#
_symmetry.space_group_name_H-M   'P 1'
#
loop_
_entity.id
_entity.type
_entity.pdbx_description
1 polymer ?
#
loop_
_entity_poly.entity_id
_entity_poly.type
_entity_poly.pdbx_seq_one_letter_code
_entity_poly.pdbx_strand_id
1 'polypeptide(L)'
;MFVYEKRLQYPVNIKNTNPKLAAAIISQYGGPDGELGASLRYLSQRYSMPYPELKGLLTDIGVEELGHLEMVGTIVYQLTRDLSEEQIKTAGFDTYFVDHTAGVYPQFASGTPWNAATMQVKGDLIADLTEDLAAEQKARVTYDNILRLSDDPDVNDVIKFLRAREIVHFQRFGETKRTRWKRKNRAADKMVQPRDITKNVSWPFILWSDMVYLLH
;
A
#
# COMPACT_ATOMS: atom_id res chain seq x y z
N MET A 1 7.80 -22.81 0.01
CA MET A 1 7.94 -22.78 -1.46
C MET A 1 6.99 -21.71 -1.98
N PHE A 2 7.42 -20.84 -2.89
CA PHE A 2 6.53 -19.89 -3.57
C PHE A 2 5.86 -20.60 -4.75
N VAL A 3 4.53 -20.51 -4.85
CA VAL A 3 3.74 -21.12 -5.93
C VAL A 3 3.08 -20.00 -6.74
N TYR A 4 3.31 -19.97 -8.03
CA TYR A 4 2.75 -19.04 -8.97
C TYR A 4 1.71 -19.72 -9.88
N GLU A 5 0.47 -19.22 -9.88
CA GLU A 5 -0.65 -19.77 -10.67
C GLU A 5 -0.73 -19.03 -12.00
N LYS A 6 0.07 -18.75 -12.78
CA LYS A 6 0.06 -18.20 -14.16
C LYS A 6 -1.29 -17.56 -14.60
N ARG A 7 -1.94 -16.84 -13.71
CA ARG A 7 -3.17 -16.07 -13.96
C ARG A 7 -3.22 -14.86 -13.03
N LEU A 8 -3.79 -13.78 -13.52
CA LEU A 8 -4.05 -12.60 -12.71
C LEU A 8 -5.17 -12.89 -11.70
N GLN A 9 -5.12 -12.26 -10.54
CA GLN A 9 -6.16 -12.35 -9.51
C GLN A 9 -7.50 -11.79 -10.01
N TYR A 10 -7.45 -10.76 -10.85
CA TYR A 10 -8.60 -10.21 -11.58
C TYR A 10 -8.20 -9.96 -13.04
N PRO A 11 -9.09 -10.20 -14.03
CA PRO A 11 -8.75 -10.04 -15.44
C PRO A 11 -8.44 -8.59 -15.81
N VAL A 12 -7.42 -8.40 -16.65
CA VAL A 12 -7.03 -7.10 -17.21
C VAL A 12 -7.14 -7.17 -18.72
N ASN A 13 -8.13 -6.50 -19.31
CA ASN A 13 -8.43 -6.52 -20.75
C ASN A 13 -8.71 -5.11 -21.28
N ILE A 14 -7.68 -4.27 -21.34
CA ILE A 14 -7.77 -2.89 -21.80
C ILE A 14 -7.63 -2.85 -23.32
N LYS A 15 -8.60 -2.25 -23.99
CA LYS A 15 -8.69 -2.22 -25.47
C LYS A 15 -7.87 -1.08 -26.08
N ASN A 16 -7.90 0.08 -25.45
CA ASN A 16 -7.32 1.31 -25.98
C ASN A 16 -6.03 1.69 -25.27
N THR A 17 -5.03 2.09 -26.03
CA THR A 17 -3.79 2.64 -25.47
C THR A 17 -4.01 4.05 -24.92
N ASN A 18 -3.38 4.36 -23.81
CA ASN A 18 -3.39 5.69 -23.20
C ASN A 18 -2.09 5.89 -22.38
N PRO A 19 -1.00 6.32 -23.00
CA PRO A 19 0.28 6.47 -22.31
C PRO A 19 0.25 7.57 -21.24
N LYS A 20 -0.60 8.57 -21.36
CA LYS A 20 -0.78 9.60 -20.33
C LYS A 20 -1.38 9.00 -19.05
N LEU A 21 -2.36 8.12 -19.18
CA LEU A 21 -2.96 7.41 -18.04
C LEU A 21 -1.98 6.39 -17.45
N ALA A 22 -1.21 5.70 -18.30
CA ALA A 22 -0.15 4.78 -17.85
C ALA A 22 0.89 5.49 -16.99
N ALA A 23 1.31 6.71 -17.37
CA ALA A 23 2.25 7.53 -16.59
C ALA A 23 1.71 7.90 -15.18
N ALA A 24 0.40 8.00 -15.01
CA ALA A 24 -0.20 8.18 -13.69
C ALA A 24 -0.29 6.86 -12.91
N ILE A 25 -0.73 5.78 -13.56
CA ILE A 25 -0.96 4.47 -12.92
C ILE A 25 0.36 3.83 -12.47
N ILE A 26 1.49 4.11 -13.11
CA ILE A 26 2.78 3.53 -12.76
C ILE A 26 3.19 3.83 -11.31
N SER A 27 2.64 4.86 -10.68
CA SER A 27 2.80 5.12 -9.25
C SER A 27 2.33 3.96 -8.37
N GLN A 28 1.32 3.21 -8.79
CA GLN A 28 0.89 2.01 -8.07
C GLN A 28 1.77 0.80 -8.36
N TYR A 29 2.61 0.84 -9.39
CA TYR A 29 3.65 -0.16 -9.60
C TYR A 29 4.86 0.06 -8.69
N GLY A 30 5.50 1.22 -8.79
CA GLY A 30 6.77 1.50 -8.12
C GLY A 30 6.81 2.82 -7.35
N GLY A 31 5.67 3.48 -7.12
CA GLY A 31 5.58 4.68 -6.29
C GLY A 31 5.74 4.40 -4.79
N PRO A 32 5.74 5.46 -3.96
CA PRO A 32 5.99 5.34 -2.51
C PRO A 32 4.91 4.55 -1.78
N ASP A 33 3.70 4.55 -2.31
CA ASP A 33 2.54 3.86 -1.76
C ASP A 33 2.00 2.79 -2.74
N GLY A 34 2.86 2.32 -3.66
CA GLY A 34 2.52 1.31 -4.66
C GLY A 34 2.80 -0.11 -4.19
N GLU A 35 2.36 -1.07 -4.99
CA GLU A 35 2.30 -2.50 -4.67
C GLU A 35 3.69 -3.11 -4.41
N LEU A 36 4.75 -2.65 -5.11
CA LEU A 36 6.11 -3.11 -4.86
C LEU A 36 6.55 -2.76 -3.44
N GLY A 37 6.30 -1.54 -3.00
CA GLY A 37 6.63 -1.07 -1.65
C GLY A 37 5.80 -1.80 -0.58
N ALA A 38 4.50 -1.98 -0.81
CA ALA A 38 3.59 -2.69 0.07
C ALA A 38 4.02 -4.14 0.28
N SER A 39 4.21 -4.90 -0.81
CA SER A 39 4.62 -6.30 -0.75
C SER A 39 5.92 -6.51 0.02
N LEU A 40 6.98 -5.74 -0.31
CA LEU A 40 8.28 -5.87 0.36
C LEU A 40 8.22 -5.43 1.83
N ARG A 41 7.43 -4.42 2.17
CA ARG A 41 7.20 -3.98 3.56
C ARG A 41 6.64 -5.13 4.39
N TYR A 42 5.53 -5.70 3.99
CA TYR A 42 4.84 -6.75 4.74
C TYR A 42 5.66 -8.04 4.81
N LEU A 43 6.26 -8.44 3.70
CA LEU A 43 7.14 -9.62 3.66
C LEU A 43 8.43 -9.45 4.47
N SER A 44 8.89 -8.22 4.71
CA SER A 44 10.04 -7.94 5.59
C SER A 44 9.62 -7.87 7.06
N GLN A 45 8.51 -7.23 7.37
CA GLN A 45 8.00 -7.10 8.75
C GLN A 45 7.65 -8.45 9.38
N ARG A 46 7.19 -9.44 8.58
CA ARG A 46 6.81 -10.77 9.08
C ARG A 46 7.89 -11.47 9.90
N TYR A 47 9.17 -11.22 9.63
CA TYR A 47 10.27 -11.90 10.32
C TYR A 47 10.40 -11.47 11.79
N SER A 48 10.06 -10.23 12.13
CA SER A 48 10.11 -9.68 13.48
C SER A 48 8.82 -9.87 14.27
N MET A 49 7.74 -10.35 13.65
CA MET A 49 6.46 -10.52 14.34
C MET A 49 6.52 -11.64 15.38
N PRO A 50 6.05 -11.39 16.63
CA PRO A 50 6.19 -12.34 17.72
C PRO A 50 5.17 -13.48 17.68
N TYR A 51 4.12 -13.38 16.84
CA TYR A 51 3.02 -14.34 16.80
C TYR A 51 2.91 -15.00 15.42
N PRO A 52 2.73 -16.34 15.36
CA PRO A 52 2.58 -17.05 14.08
C PRO A 52 1.44 -16.52 13.20
N GLU A 53 0.31 -16.13 13.82
CA GLU A 53 -0.85 -15.60 13.08
C GLU A 53 -0.55 -14.28 12.39
N LEU A 54 0.33 -13.45 12.98
CA LEU A 54 0.78 -12.21 12.35
C LEU A 54 1.73 -12.46 11.20
N LYS A 55 2.64 -13.43 11.37
CA LYS A 55 3.51 -13.86 10.27
C LYS A 55 2.69 -14.37 9.10
N GLY A 56 1.64 -15.15 9.38
CA GLY A 56 0.69 -15.62 8.38
C GLY A 56 -0.03 -14.47 7.68
N LEU A 57 -0.62 -13.54 8.44
CA LEU A 57 -1.32 -12.37 7.90
C LEU A 57 -0.44 -11.52 6.98
N LEU A 58 0.76 -11.16 7.44
CA LEU A 58 1.72 -10.36 6.65
C LEU A 58 2.22 -11.12 5.41
N THR A 59 2.31 -12.45 5.50
CA THR A 59 2.64 -13.29 4.35
C THR A 59 1.51 -13.30 3.34
N ASP A 60 0.27 -13.53 3.78
CA ASP A 60 -0.91 -13.58 2.90
C ASP A 60 -1.08 -12.25 2.15
N ILE A 61 -1.11 -11.13 2.89
CA ILE A 61 -1.28 -9.81 2.27
C ILE A 61 -0.07 -9.46 1.40
N GLY A 62 1.16 -9.64 1.89
CA GLY A 62 2.37 -9.31 1.12
C GLY A 62 2.52 -10.11 -0.17
N VAL A 63 2.02 -11.36 -0.22
CA VAL A 63 1.97 -12.16 -1.45
C VAL A 63 0.82 -11.70 -2.35
N GLU A 64 -0.32 -11.30 -1.79
CA GLU A 64 -1.42 -10.72 -2.56
C GLU A 64 -0.97 -9.42 -3.26
N GLU A 65 -0.17 -8.56 -2.59
CA GLU A 65 0.39 -7.34 -3.19
C GLU A 65 1.34 -7.63 -4.38
N LEU A 66 2.02 -8.78 -4.39
CA LEU A 66 2.76 -9.22 -5.59
C LEU A 66 1.81 -9.52 -6.77
N GLY A 67 0.63 -10.06 -6.48
CA GLY A 67 -0.42 -10.25 -7.49
C GLY A 67 -0.99 -8.91 -7.99
N HIS A 68 -1.19 -7.94 -7.10
CA HIS A 68 -1.61 -6.58 -7.46
C HIS A 68 -0.53 -5.87 -8.30
N LEU A 69 0.75 -6.01 -7.94
CA LEU A 69 1.88 -5.52 -8.73
C LEU A 69 1.83 -6.06 -10.17
N GLU A 70 1.57 -7.36 -10.33
CA GLU A 70 1.41 -7.98 -11.64
C GLU A 70 0.24 -7.38 -12.42
N MET A 71 -0.89 -7.14 -11.76
CA MET A 71 -2.06 -6.51 -12.36
C MET A 71 -1.77 -5.07 -12.80
N VAL A 72 -1.16 -4.25 -11.95
CA VAL A 72 -0.77 -2.87 -12.29
C VAL A 72 0.23 -2.86 -13.45
N GLY A 73 1.23 -3.74 -13.43
CA GLY A 73 2.17 -3.91 -14.53
C GLY A 73 1.47 -4.27 -15.85
N THR A 74 0.46 -5.15 -15.78
CA THR A 74 -0.34 -5.53 -16.95
C THR A 74 -1.18 -4.36 -17.47
N ILE A 75 -1.76 -3.53 -16.59
CA ILE A 75 -2.47 -2.30 -16.99
C ILE A 75 -1.52 -1.35 -17.74
N VAL A 76 -0.36 -1.04 -17.16
CA VAL A 76 0.64 -0.15 -17.75
C VAL A 76 1.08 -0.69 -19.11
N TYR A 77 1.39 -1.99 -19.22
CA TYR A 77 1.74 -2.63 -20.48
C TYR A 77 0.63 -2.49 -21.54
N GLN A 78 -0.63 -2.80 -21.19
CA GLN A 78 -1.74 -2.72 -22.15
C GLN A 78 -2.05 -1.28 -22.57
N LEU A 79 -1.80 -0.30 -21.72
CA LEU A 79 -1.96 1.12 -22.04
C LEU A 79 -0.83 1.67 -22.93
N THR A 80 0.33 1.00 -22.99
CA THR A 80 1.53 1.50 -23.69
C THR A 80 2.02 0.59 -24.79
N ARG A 81 1.36 -0.54 -25.06
CA ARG A 81 1.72 -1.43 -26.15
C ARG A 81 1.49 -0.77 -27.51
N ASP A 82 2.38 -1.04 -28.45
CA ASP A 82 2.25 -0.66 -29.87
C ASP A 82 1.98 0.85 -30.11
N LEU A 83 2.57 1.72 -29.26
CA LEU A 83 2.45 3.17 -29.41
C LEU A 83 3.16 3.67 -30.66
N SER A 84 2.50 4.55 -31.43
CA SER A 84 3.15 5.32 -32.48
C SER A 84 4.06 6.41 -31.88
N GLU A 85 5.05 6.89 -32.66
CA GLU A 85 5.91 8.00 -32.25
C GLU A 85 5.10 9.27 -31.92
N GLU A 86 4.02 9.53 -32.63
CA GLU A 86 3.14 10.64 -32.36
C GLU A 86 2.44 10.52 -31.01
N GLN A 87 1.94 9.34 -30.66
CA GLN A 87 1.33 9.06 -29.36
C GLN A 87 2.34 9.22 -28.21
N ILE A 88 3.59 8.76 -28.41
CA ILE A 88 4.64 8.92 -27.41
C ILE A 88 4.90 10.41 -27.14
N LYS A 89 5.10 11.20 -28.21
CA LYS A 89 5.42 12.64 -28.12
C LYS A 89 4.27 13.47 -27.54
N THR A 90 3.04 13.24 -28.02
CA THR A 90 1.88 14.07 -27.63
C THR A 90 1.36 13.76 -26.22
N ALA A 91 1.58 12.57 -25.72
CA ALA A 91 1.17 12.17 -24.38
C ALA A 91 2.19 12.51 -23.28
N GLY A 92 3.37 13.06 -23.65
CA GLY A 92 4.44 13.33 -22.68
C GLY A 92 5.09 12.05 -22.13
N PHE A 93 5.09 10.98 -22.91
CA PHE A 93 5.68 9.69 -22.54
C PHE A 93 7.12 9.50 -23.05
N ASP A 94 7.61 10.49 -23.79
CA ASP A 94 8.90 10.49 -24.47
C ASP A 94 10.09 10.33 -23.52
N THR A 95 10.08 10.98 -22.38
CA THR A 95 11.13 10.84 -21.35
C THR A 95 11.19 9.43 -20.77
N TYR A 96 10.05 8.84 -20.47
CA TYR A 96 9.98 7.45 -20.02
C TYR A 96 10.46 6.49 -21.11
N PHE A 97 10.01 6.71 -22.34
CA PHE A 97 10.32 5.86 -23.49
C PHE A 97 11.81 5.84 -23.82
N VAL A 98 12.51 6.96 -23.66
CA VAL A 98 13.97 7.05 -23.88
C VAL A 98 14.74 6.07 -22.98
N ASP A 99 14.35 5.99 -21.71
CA ASP A 99 15.07 5.15 -20.74
C ASP A 99 14.57 3.70 -20.72
N HIS A 100 13.28 3.47 -20.96
CA HIS A 100 12.64 2.18 -20.68
C HIS A 100 11.92 1.56 -21.89
N THR A 101 11.79 2.29 -23.00
CA THR A 101 10.98 1.86 -24.17
C THR A 101 9.56 1.43 -23.74
N ALA A 102 9.13 0.22 -24.05
CA ALA A 102 7.85 -0.35 -23.62
C ALA A 102 7.99 -1.21 -22.36
N GLY A 103 9.12 -1.16 -21.64
CA GLY A 103 9.33 -1.88 -20.40
C GLY A 103 8.53 -1.25 -19.25
N VAL A 104 8.00 -2.07 -18.36
CA VAL A 104 7.34 -1.58 -17.14
C VAL A 104 8.40 -1.41 -16.07
N TYR A 105 8.77 -0.17 -15.77
CA TYR A 105 9.83 0.17 -14.83
C TYR A 105 9.25 0.69 -13.51
N PRO A 106 9.73 0.23 -12.34
CA PRO A 106 9.19 0.63 -11.05
C PRO A 106 9.62 2.05 -10.68
N GLN A 107 8.73 3.00 -10.95
CA GLN A 107 8.92 4.42 -10.65
C GLN A 107 7.62 5.08 -10.17
N PHE A 108 7.75 6.30 -9.63
CA PHE A 108 6.64 7.19 -9.34
C PHE A 108 6.10 7.82 -10.63
N ALA A 109 4.89 8.34 -10.60
CA ALA A 109 4.36 9.15 -11.72
C ALA A 109 5.24 10.37 -12.05
N SER A 110 5.99 10.89 -11.08
CA SER A 110 6.97 11.96 -11.26
C SER A 110 8.26 11.53 -11.99
N GLY A 111 8.43 10.25 -12.31
CA GLY A 111 9.65 9.71 -12.90
C GLY A 111 10.74 9.28 -11.91
N THR A 112 10.55 9.52 -10.60
CA THR A 112 11.51 9.07 -9.57
C THR A 112 11.49 7.54 -9.48
N PRO A 113 12.64 6.84 -9.60
CA PRO A 113 12.70 5.40 -9.42
C PRO A 113 12.24 4.96 -8.04
N TRP A 114 11.68 3.74 -7.93
CA TRP A 114 11.36 3.16 -6.64
C TRP A 114 12.57 3.15 -5.71
N ASN A 115 12.35 3.49 -4.45
CA ASN A 115 13.40 3.56 -3.46
C ASN A 115 12.95 2.87 -2.16
N ALA A 116 13.75 1.93 -1.67
CA ALA A 116 13.52 1.24 -0.41
C ALA A 116 13.41 2.18 0.82
N ALA A 117 13.92 3.41 0.72
CA ALA A 117 13.77 4.41 1.78
C ALA A 117 12.31 4.82 2.05
N THR A 118 11.40 4.57 1.12
CA THR A 118 9.94 4.80 1.31
C THR A 118 9.27 3.68 2.10
N MET A 119 9.96 2.55 2.25
CA MET A 119 9.45 1.37 2.95
C MET A 119 9.79 1.45 4.44
N GLN A 120 8.80 1.23 5.30
CA GLN A 120 8.97 1.28 6.75
C GLN A 120 8.95 -0.12 7.36
N VAL A 121 10.05 -0.48 8.05
CA VAL A 121 10.18 -1.73 8.82
C VAL A 121 10.98 -1.42 10.07
N LYS A 122 10.34 -1.43 11.23
CA LYS A 122 10.97 -1.10 12.53
C LYS A 122 11.19 -2.31 13.43
N GLY A 123 10.50 -3.42 13.16
CA GLY A 123 10.53 -4.60 14.02
C GLY A 123 9.73 -4.47 15.31
N ASP A 124 8.96 -3.38 15.47
CA ASP A 124 7.98 -3.22 16.55
C ASP A 124 6.57 -3.49 16.01
N LEU A 125 5.87 -4.40 16.66
CA LEU A 125 4.53 -4.85 16.29
C LEU A 125 3.54 -3.70 16.07
N ILE A 126 3.54 -2.72 16.97
CA ILE A 126 2.54 -1.64 16.94
C ILE A 126 2.93 -0.58 15.93
N ALA A 127 4.22 -0.25 15.85
CA ALA A 127 4.74 0.68 14.85
C ALA A 127 4.50 0.16 13.43
N ASP A 128 4.88 -1.09 13.16
CA ASP A 128 4.76 -1.69 11.84
C ASP A 128 3.29 -1.83 11.41
N LEU A 129 2.40 -2.38 12.27
CA LEU A 129 0.96 -2.45 11.94
C LEU A 129 0.28 -1.07 11.83
N THR A 130 0.83 -0.02 12.45
CA THR A 130 0.31 1.34 12.29
C THR A 130 0.68 1.91 10.92
N GLU A 131 1.92 1.67 10.50
CA GLU A 131 2.38 2.04 9.17
C GLU A 131 1.63 1.27 8.08
N ASP A 132 1.37 -0.03 8.29
CA ASP A 132 0.61 -0.84 7.33
C ASP A 132 -0.81 -0.27 7.13
N LEU A 133 -1.50 0.10 8.21
CA LEU A 133 -2.80 0.78 8.12
C LEU A 133 -2.72 2.09 7.32
N ALA A 134 -1.66 2.87 7.54
CA ALA A 134 -1.44 4.12 6.82
C ALA A 134 -1.11 3.85 5.34
N ALA A 135 -0.32 2.82 5.05
CA ALA A 135 0.04 2.42 3.69
C ALA A 135 -1.18 2.04 2.86
N GLU A 136 -2.06 1.18 3.39
CA GLU A 136 -3.30 0.77 2.71
C GLU A 136 -4.21 1.97 2.41
N GLN A 137 -4.33 2.91 3.34
CA GLN A 137 -5.15 4.11 3.10
C GLN A 137 -4.52 5.05 2.07
N LYS A 138 -3.19 5.18 2.02
CA LYS A 138 -2.49 5.97 1.01
C LYS A 138 -2.64 5.36 -0.38
N ALA A 139 -2.48 4.03 -0.51
CA ALA A 139 -2.73 3.29 -1.74
C ALA A 139 -4.18 3.45 -2.22
N ARG A 140 -5.16 3.28 -1.32
CA ARG A 140 -6.58 3.51 -1.62
C ARG A 140 -6.85 4.92 -2.16
N VAL A 141 -6.26 5.96 -1.56
CA VAL A 141 -6.39 7.35 -2.03
C VAL A 141 -5.77 7.53 -3.41
N THR A 142 -4.64 6.89 -3.67
CA THR A 142 -3.99 6.92 -4.99
C THR A 142 -4.89 6.27 -6.04
N TYR A 143 -5.53 5.12 -5.75
CA TYR A 143 -6.53 4.53 -6.64
C TYR A 143 -7.75 5.44 -6.85
N ASP A 144 -8.24 6.12 -5.80
CA ASP A 144 -9.32 7.11 -5.95
C ASP A 144 -8.91 8.26 -6.88
N ASN A 145 -7.66 8.71 -6.81
CA ASN A 145 -7.14 9.77 -7.69
C ASN A 145 -7.03 9.28 -9.14
N ILE A 146 -6.58 8.04 -9.38
CA ILE A 146 -6.54 7.43 -10.71
C ILE A 146 -7.95 7.35 -11.30
N LEU A 147 -8.95 6.90 -10.53
CA LEU A 147 -10.35 6.85 -10.95
C LEU A 147 -10.94 8.21 -11.32
N ARG A 148 -10.44 9.32 -10.73
CA ARG A 148 -10.85 10.69 -11.11
C ARG A 148 -10.23 11.16 -12.41
N LEU A 149 -9.11 10.57 -12.82
CA LEU A 149 -8.40 10.91 -14.05
C LEU A 149 -8.82 10.05 -15.25
N SER A 150 -9.36 8.87 -14.99
CA SER A 150 -9.69 7.88 -16.00
C SER A 150 -11.19 7.87 -16.31
N ASP A 151 -11.51 7.96 -17.59
CA ASP A 151 -12.84 7.73 -18.15
C ASP A 151 -12.94 6.38 -18.89
N ASP A 152 -11.85 5.61 -18.97
CA ASP A 152 -11.82 4.28 -19.60
C ASP A 152 -12.48 3.22 -18.69
N PRO A 153 -13.59 2.61 -19.09
CA PRO A 153 -14.29 1.61 -18.28
C PRO A 153 -13.46 0.35 -18.06
N ASP A 154 -12.62 -0.08 -19.03
CA ASP A 154 -11.80 -1.28 -18.92
C ASP A 154 -10.70 -1.08 -17.85
N VAL A 155 -10.13 0.13 -17.76
CA VAL A 155 -9.19 0.52 -16.70
C VAL A 155 -9.90 0.65 -15.35
N ASN A 156 -11.01 1.37 -15.32
CA ASN A 156 -11.75 1.67 -14.09
C ASN A 156 -12.27 0.42 -13.39
N ASP A 157 -12.60 -0.63 -14.13
CA ASP A 157 -13.04 -1.90 -13.57
C ASP A 157 -11.94 -2.55 -12.72
N VAL A 158 -10.73 -2.66 -13.27
CA VAL A 158 -9.58 -3.24 -12.57
C VAL A 158 -9.14 -2.37 -11.38
N ILE A 159 -9.09 -1.04 -11.56
CA ILE A 159 -8.69 -0.11 -10.48
C ILE A 159 -9.70 -0.17 -9.32
N LYS A 160 -11.00 -0.32 -9.58
CA LYS A 160 -12.02 -0.50 -8.53
C LYS A 160 -11.82 -1.80 -7.76
N PHE A 161 -11.42 -2.88 -8.44
CA PHE A 161 -11.08 -4.14 -7.78
C PHE A 161 -9.89 -3.94 -6.83
N LEU A 162 -8.75 -3.42 -7.33
CA LEU A 162 -7.55 -3.16 -6.52
C LEU A 162 -7.89 -2.26 -5.31
N ARG A 163 -8.56 -1.15 -5.54
CA ARG A 163 -9.03 -0.24 -4.48
C ARG A 163 -9.86 -0.95 -3.40
N ALA A 164 -10.71 -1.89 -3.79
CA ALA A 164 -11.50 -2.67 -2.83
C ALA A 164 -10.64 -3.60 -1.98
N ARG A 165 -9.53 -4.11 -2.53
CA ARG A 165 -8.57 -4.95 -1.77
C ARG A 165 -7.86 -4.14 -0.69
N GLU A 166 -7.45 -2.89 -0.96
CA GLU A 166 -6.87 -2.00 0.06
C GLU A 166 -7.77 -1.82 1.29
N ILE A 167 -9.08 -1.76 1.09
CA ILE A 167 -10.04 -1.68 2.20
C ILE A 167 -10.03 -2.98 3.04
N VAL A 168 -9.96 -4.13 2.39
CA VAL A 168 -9.92 -5.43 3.07
C VAL A 168 -8.60 -5.59 3.85
N HIS A 169 -7.47 -5.22 3.26
CA HIS A 169 -6.17 -5.26 3.91
C HIS A 169 -6.14 -4.34 5.15
N PHE A 170 -6.59 -3.10 4.99
CA PHE A 170 -6.75 -2.15 6.09
C PHE A 170 -7.57 -2.74 7.25
N GLN A 171 -8.71 -3.37 6.97
CA GLN A 171 -9.55 -3.99 7.98
C GLN A 171 -8.82 -5.13 8.71
N ARG A 172 -8.14 -6.02 7.96
CA ARG A 172 -7.38 -7.15 8.52
C ARG A 172 -6.26 -6.67 9.44
N PHE A 173 -5.49 -5.66 9.04
CA PHE A 173 -4.46 -5.04 9.88
C PHE A 173 -5.05 -4.35 11.12
N GLY A 174 -6.17 -3.63 10.96
CA GLY A 174 -6.85 -2.91 12.05
C GLY A 174 -7.38 -3.83 13.13
N GLU A 175 -8.06 -4.91 12.76
CA GLU A 175 -8.59 -5.91 13.69
C GLU A 175 -7.45 -6.59 14.47
N THR A 176 -6.38 -6.91 13.77
CA THR A 176 -5.21 -7.55 14.36
C THR A 176 -4.49 -6.61 15.33
N LYS A 177 -4.23 -5.37 14.94
CA LYS A 177 -3.63 -4.35 15.80
C LYS A 177 -4.46 -4.14 17.08
N ARG A 178 -5.79 -3.98 16.95
CA ARG A 178 -6.71 -3.79 18.08
C ARG A 178 -6.66 -4.97 19.06
N THR A 179 -6.65 -6.21 18.55
CA THR A 179 -6.64 -7.41 19.37
C THR A 179 -5.32 -7.54 20.13
N ARG A 180 -4.19 -7.25 19.48
CA ARG A 180 -2.85 -7.37 20.08
C ARG A 180 -2.54 -6.23 21.04
N TRP A 181 -2.97 -5.01 20.75
CA TRP A 181 -2.92 -3.89 21.69
C TRP A 181 -3.62 -4.22 23.02
N LYS A 182 -4.84 -4.75 22.96
CA LYS A 182 -5.58 -5.16 24.17
C LYS A 182 -4.85 -6.24 24.95
N ARG A 183 -4.21 -7.22 24.31
CA ARG A 183 -3.43 -8.25 24.98
C ARG A 183 -2.17 -7.70 25.64
N LYS A 184 -1.44 -6.82 24.98
CA LYS A 184 -0.21 -6.17 25.50
C LYS A 184 -0.54 -5.36 26.76
N ASN A 185 -1.61 -4.56 26.72
CA ASN A 185 -2.02 -3.75 27.86
C ASN A 185 -2.54 -4.59 29.03
N ARG A 186 -3.34 -5.63 28.80
CA ARG A 186 -3.74 -6.56 29.86
C ARG A 186 -2.56 -7.28 30.52
N ALA A 187 -1.50 -7.56 29.80
CA ALA A 187 -0.29 -8.14 30.37
C ALA A 187 0.50 -7.10 31.18
N ALA A 188 0.59 -5.86 30.73
CA ALA A 188 1.18 -4.75 31.47
C ALA A 188 0.42 -4.45 32.77
N ASP A 189 -0.92 -4.39 32.73
CA ASP A 189 -1.77 -4.19 33.90
C ASP A 189 -1.61 -5.31 34.95
N LYS A 190 -1.35 -6.56 34.53
CA LYS A 190 -1.06 -7.67 35.42
C LYS A 190 0.35 -7.62 36.05
N MET A 191 1.30 -6.96 35.40
CA MET A 191 2.67 -6.78 35.91
C MET A 191 2.79 -5.59 36.87
N VAL A 192 1.88 -4.62 36.79
CA VAL A 192 1.75 -3.54 37.77
C VAL A 192 0.94 -4.05 38.95
N GLN A 193 1.61 -4.70 39.91
CA GLN A 193 0.99 -5.06 41.21
C GLN A 193 0.62 -3.80 42.00
N PRO A 194 -0.52 -3.73 42.73
CA PRO A 194 -1.01 -2.52 43.37
C PRO A 194 -0.17 -2.01 44.54
N ARG A 195 1.06 -2.45 44.76
CA ARG A 195 1.85 -2.15 45.95
C ARG A 195 2.66 -0.86 45.94
N ASP A 196 2.78 -0.13 44.80
CA ASP A 196 3.70 1.02 44.75
C ASP A 196 3.09 2.34 44.24
N ILE A 197 1.76 2.49 44.20
CA ILE A 197 1.15 3.75 43.80
C ILE A 197 0.69 4.54 45.05
N THR A 198 1.58 4.74 46.02
CA THR A 198 1.36 5.71 47.10
C THR A 198 2.54 6.64 47.34
N LYS A 199 3.19 7.12 46.30
CA LYS A 199 4.06 8.30 46.40
C LYS A 199 4.06 9.08 45.08
N ASN A 200 3.27 10.16 45.12
CA ASN A 200 3.42 11.42 44.38
C ASN A 200 4.05 11.39 42.96
N VAL A 201 3.22 11.25 41.92
CA VAL A 201 3.42 12.05 40.68
C VAL A 201 2.04 12.43 40.15
N SER A 202 1.66 13.68 40.31
CA SER A 202 0.50 14.27 39.62
C SER A 202 0.89 14.56 38.17
N TRP A 203 0.42 13.75 37.24
CA TRP A 203 0.39 14.13 35.82
C TRP A 203 -1.00 14.68 35.51
N PRO A 204 -1.11 15.84 34.85
CA PRO A 204 -2.41 16.33 34.41
C PRO A 204 -2.91 15.42 33.29
N PHE A 205 -4.02 14.74 33.54
CA PHE A 205 -4.79 14.08 32.50
C PHE A 205 -5.36 15.15 31.56
N ILE A 206 -4.80 15.29 30.38
CA ILE A 206 -5.48 15.98 29.28
C ILE A 206 -6.49 14.97 28.73
N LEU A 207 -7.76 15.16 29.04
CA LEU A 207 -8.86 14.40 28.49
C LEU A 207 -8.99 14.73 26.98
N TRP A 208 -9.26 13.74 26.20
CA TRP A 208 -9.48 13.83 24.75
C TRP A 208 -10.59 14.82 24.31
N SER A 209 -11.37 15.34 25.26
CA SER A 209 -12.41 16.33 25.04
C SER A 209 -11.87 17.73 24.73
N ASP A 210 -10.60 18.04 25.02
CA ASP A 210 -10.08 19.42 24.91
C ASP A 210 -9.38 19.71 23.57
N MET A 211 -9.28 18.72 22.68
CA MET A 211 -8.60 18.85 21.38
C MET A 211 -9.52 19.24 20.20
N VAL A 212 -10.81 19.47 20.47
CA VAL A 212 -11.79 19.79 19.41
C VAL A 212 -11.95 21.30 19.17
N TYR A 213 -11.33 22.18 19.97
CA TYR A 213 -11.55 23.63 19.92
C TYR A 213 -10.44 24.48 19.27
N LEU A 214 -9.50 23.90 18.54
CA LEU A 214 -8.41 24.67 17.90
C LEU A 214 -8.37 24.57 16.36
N LEU A 215 -9.51 24.33 15.71
CA LEU A 215 -9.66 24.48 14.25
C LEU A 215 -10.95 25.23 13.93
N HIS A 216 -10.94 26.53 14.18
CA HIS A 216 -11.75 27.52 13.47
C HIS A 216 -10.86 28.71 13.12
#